data_e29f11ee61e799cd3efd8d673323494f
#
_entry.id   e29f11ee61e799cd3efd8d673323494f
#
_cell.length_a   1.000
_cell.length_b   1.000
_cell.length_c   1.000
_cell.angle_alpha   90.00
_cell.angle_beta   90.00
_cell.angle_gamma   90.00
#
_symmetry.space_group_name_H-M   'P 1'
#
loop_
_entity.id
_entity.type
_entity.pdbx_description
1 polymer ?
#
loop_
_entity_poly.entity_id
_entity_poly.type
_entity_poly.pdbx_seq_one_letter_code
_entity_poly.pdbx_strand_id
1 'polypeptide(L)'
;FLDIVNYNLAGQQYAIAGTIAGLKALKADSARRVAAFGGKPAFMLVPGIDVPFHSTLLRKGVPEFRDKLDALLPAYIDYRGRLVDRYIPNLVATPFEMTKEFAAKILEVVPSERIKAVLDDPAVWDSYADDDQKLGRLLLTELLSWQFASPVRWIETQALLFGQREQGGLGVEEYVEV
;
A
#
# COMPACT_ATOMS: atom_id res chain seq x y z
N PHE A 1 9.77 18.36 -4.98
CA PHE A 1 9.31 17.03 -4.63
C PHE A 1 7.83 16.87 -4.96
N LEU A 2 7.47 15.81 -5.64
CA LEU A 2 6.10 15.35 -5.93
C LEU A 2 6.09 13.83 -5.94
N ASP A 3 5.15 13.22 -5.24
CA ASP A 3 4.87 11.77 -5.27
C ASP A 3 3.40 11.54 -5.59
N ILE A 4 3.10 10.53 -6.39
CA ILE A 4 1.75 9.98 -6.47
C ILE A 4 1.55 9.11 -5.22
N VAL A 5 0.59 9.48 -4.39
CA VAL A 5 0.33 8.81 -3.11
C VAL A 5 -0.88 7.89 -3.15
N ASN A 6 -1.83 8.14 -4.06
CA ASN A 6 -2.93 7.22 -4.31
C ASN A 6 -3.15 7.05 -5.82
N TYR A 7 -3.20 5.81 -6.25
CA TYR A 7 -3.63 5.39 -7.58
C TYR A 7 -5.11 5.01 -7.50
N ASN A 8 -6.01 5.99 -7.69
CA ASN A 8 -7.44 5.78 -7.45
C ASN A 8 -8.20 5.20 -8.65
N LEU A 9 -8.01 5.80 -9.84
CA LEU A 9 -8.69 5.35 -11.06
C LEU A 9 -7.76 5.51 -12.27
N ALA A 10 -7.54 4.42 -12.99
CA ALA A 10 -6.59 4.34 -14.10
C ALA A 10 -6.87 5.43 -15.16
N GLY A 11 -5.83 6.24 -15.45
CA GLY A 11 -5.91 7.32 -16.43
C GLY A 11 -6.79 8.51 -16.05
N GLN A 12 -7.42 8.51 -14.88
CA GLN A 12 -8.41 9.52 -14.50
C GLN A 12 -8.15 10.21 -13.17
N GLN A 13 -7.83 9.47 -12.11
CA GLN A 13 -7.74 10.05 -10.76
C GLN A 13 -6.55 9.53 -9.97
N TYR A 14 -5.70 10.48 -9.55
CA TYR A 14 -4.52 10.23 -8.73
C TYR A 14 -4.45 11.29 -7.63
N ALA A 15 -4.09 10.89 -6.41
CA ALA A 15 -3.71 11.86 -5.38
C ALA A 15 -2.20 12.08 -5.42
N ILE A 16 -1.78 13.34 -5.30
CA ILE A 16 -0.38 13.74 -5.36
C ILE A 16 -0.06 14.54 -4.11
N ALA A 17 0.99 14.13 -3.40
CA ALA A 17 1.58 14.89 -2.32
C ALA A 17 2.91 15.51 -2.77
N GLY A 18 3.25 16.65 -2.18
CA GLY A 18 4.52 17.29 -2.53
C GLY A 18 4.77 18.58 -1.79
N THR A 19 5.89 19.20 -2.11
CA THR A 19 6.18 20.57 -1.62
C THR A 19 5.20 21.56 -2.20
N ILE A 20 4.95 22.65 -1.48
CA ILE A 20 4.08 23.75 -1.96
C ILE A 20 4.55 24.26 -3.33
N ALA A 21 5.87 24.37 -3.53
CA ALA A 21 6.43 24.79 -4.82
C ALA A 21 6.14 23.75 -5.93
N GLY A 22 6.29 22.44 -5.64
CA GLY A 22 5.97 21.37 -6.57
C GLY A 22 4.49 21.36 -6.96
N LEU A 23 3.59 21.47 -5.98
CA LEU A 23 2.14 21.52 -6.22
C LEU A 23 1.72 22.76 -7.03
N LYS A 24 2.34 23.94 -6.76
CA LYS A 24 2.11 25.13 -7.57
C LYS A 24 2.58 24.95 -9.02
N ALA A 25 3.73 24.32 -9.23
CA ALA A 25 4.25 24.02 -10.56
C ALA A 25 3.34 23.05 -11.32
N LEU A 26 2.87 21.99 -10.64
CA LEU A 26 1.93 21.03 -11.21
C LEU A 26 0.60 21.68 -11.61
N LYS A 27 0.05 22.57 -10.75
CA LYS A 27 -1.15 23.36 -11.05
C LYS A 27 -0.97 24.22 -12.29
N ALA A 28 0.17 24.93 -12.38
CA ALA A 28 0.47 25.80 -13.52
C ALA A 28 0.65 24.99 -14.83
N ASP A 29 1.33 23.83 -14.77
CA ASP A 29 1.48 22.96 -15.93
C ASP A 29 0.15 22.37 -16.39
N SER A 30 -0.70 21.92 -15.46
CA SER A 30 -2.06 21.44 -15.76
C SER A 30 -2.90 22.52 -16.46
N ALA A 31 -2.88 23.75 -15.95
CA ALA A 31 -3.62 24.87 -16.55
C ALA A 31 -3.11 25.19 -17.97
N ARG A 32 -1.78 25.19 -18.17
CA ARG A 32 -1.16 25.40 -19.48
C ARG A 32 -1.56 24.33 -20.51
N ARG A 33 -1.61 23.05 -20.09
CA ARG A 33 -2.05 21.95 -20.95
C ARG A 33 -3.52 22.06 -21.33
N VAL A 34 -4.39 22.43 -20.37
CA VAL A 34 -5.81 22.68 -20.67
C VAL A 34 -5.96 23.83 -21.66
N ALA A 35 -5.20 24.90 -21.52
CA ALA A 35 -5.22 26.03 -22.46
C ALA A 35 -4.74 25.65 -23.86
N ALA A 36 -3.74 24.77 -23.98
CA ALA A 36 -3.16 24.34 -25.25
C ALA A 36 -3.98 23.27 -25.99
N PHE A 37 -4.55 22.32 -25.25
CA PHE A 37 -5.17 21.11 -25.80
C PHE A 37 -6.68 21.00 -25.51
N GLY A 38 -7.23 21.93 -24.73
CA GLY A 38 -8.61 21.86 -24.25
C GLY A 38 -8.79 20.86 -23.10
N GLY A 39 -10.03 20.66 -22.71
CA GLY A 39 -10.40 19.71 -21.65
C GLY A 39 -10.85 20.43 -20.37
N LYS A 40 -11.10 19.63 -19.31
CA LYS A 40 -11.51 20.15 -18.00
C LYS A 40 -10.29 20.43 -17.12
N PRO A 41 -10.36 21.40 -16.17
CA PRO A 41 -9.33 21.56 -15.16
C PRO A 41 -9.09 20.24 -14.41
N ALA A 42 -7.83 19.76 -14.45
CA ALA A 42 -7.47 18.46 -13.89
C ALA A 42 -6.89 18.57 -12.47
N PHE A 43 -6.46 19.78 -12.05
CA PHE A 43 -5.88 19.98 -10.72
C PHE A 43 -6.94 20.42 -9.73
N MET A 44 -7.11 19.65 -8.64
CA MET A 44 -7.96 20.01 -7.51
C MET A 44 -7.14 19.91 -6.22
N LEU A 45 -7.10 20.99 -5.45
CA LEU A 45 -6.47 20.99 -4.14
C LEU A 45 -7.39 20.33 -3.12
N VAL A 46 -6.85 19.38 -2.35
CA VAL A 46 -7.55 18.78 -1.20
C VAL A 46 -7.23 19.64 0.04
N PRO A 47 -8.20 20.37 0.60
CA PRO A 47 -7.96 21.23 1.77
C PRO A 47 -7.84 20.40 3.05
N GLY A 48 -7.14 20.95 4.05
CA GLY A 48 -7.10 20.38 5.40
C GLY A 48 -6.13 19.21 5.59
N ILE A 49 -5.37 18.84 4.55
CA ILE A 49 -4.32 17.81 4.64
C ILE A 49 -2.96 18.49 4.45
N ASP A 50 -2.17 18.54 5.52
CA ASP A 50 -0.86 19.18 5.56
C ASP A 50 0.30 18.19 5.72
N VAL A 51 0.00 16.90 5.94
CA VAL A 51 0.96 15.81 6.01
C VAL A 51 0.94 15.02 4.71
N PRO A 52 2.11 14.76 4.08
CA PRO A 52 2.19 14.01 2.83
C PRO A 52 2.09 12.50 3.07
N PHE A 53 0.95 12.03 3.62
CA PHE A 53 0.72 10.61 3.84
C PHE A 53 0.92 9.81 2.56
N HIS A 54 1.37 8.57 2.70
CA HIS A 54 1.66 7.64 1.62
C HIS A 54 2.79 8.07 0.68
N SER A 55 3.59 9.09 1.07
CA SER A 55 4.76 9.52 0.30
C SER A 55 6.06 8.96 0.86
N THR A 56 7.08 8.93 0.01
CA THR A 56 8.43 8.49 0.36
C THR A 56 9.10 9.38 1.41
N LEU A 57 8.63 10.63 1.61
CA LEU A 57 9.12 11.52 2.65
C LEU A 57 8.93 10.97 4.07
N LEU A 58 7.91 10.14 4.27
CA LEU A 58 7.58 9.58 5.58
C LEU A 58 8.36 8.30 5.91
N ARG A 59 9.17 7.77 4.99
CA ARG A 59 9.93 6.51 5.19
C ARG A 59 10.82 6.51 6.42
N LYS A 60 11.36 7.67 6.81
CA LYS A 60 12.16 7.80 8.03
C LYS A 60 11.38 7.51 9.32
N GLY A 61 10.06 7.68 9.29
CA GLY A 61 9.17 7.39 10.42
C GLY A 61 8.72 5.93 10.51
N VAL A 62 9.01 5.10 9.49
CA VAL A 62 8.58 3.69 9.46
C VAL A 62 9.08 2.89 10.67
N PRO A 63 10.35 2.97 11.11
CA PRO A 63 10.82 2.22 12.27
C PRO A 63 10.05 2.58 13.55
N GLU A 64 9.89 3.87 13.86
CA GLU A 64 9.15 4.32 15.05
C GLU A 64 7.68 3.89 15.01
N PHE A 65 7.04 4.01 13.84
CA PHE A 65 5.65 3.59 13.69
C PHE A 65 5.49 2.07 13.84
N ARG A 66 6.44 1.30 13.30
CA ARG A 66 6.51 -0.15 13.47
C ARG A 66 6.60 -0.55 14.95
N ASP A 67 7.48 0.08 15.72
CA ASP A 67 7.63 -0.20 17.15
C ASP A 67 6.33 0.08 17.92
N LYS A 68 5.62 1.15 17.57
CA LYS A 68 4.30 1.45 18.14
C LYS A 68 3.26 0.40 17.76
N LEU A 69 3.25 -0.06 16.50
CA LEU A 69 2.35 -1.14 16.07
C LEU A 69 2.65 -2.45 16.80
N ASP A 70 3.92 -2.83 16.92
CA ASP A 70 4.33 -4.02 17.65
C ASP A 70 3.89 -3.98 19.13
N ALA A 71 3.87 -2.80 19.74
CA ALA A 71 3.41 -2.62 21.14
C ALA A 71 1.86 -2.63 21.26
N LEU A 72 1.13 -2.17 20.24
CA LEU A 72 -0.33 -2.00 20.29
C LEU A 72 -1.10 -3.22 19.75
N LEU A 73 -0.52 -3.98 18.86
CA LEU A 73 -1.17 -5.16 18.31
C LEU A 73 -1.39 -6.20 19.41
N PRO A 74 -2.55 -6.87 19.47
CA PRO A 74 -2.82 -7.95 20.42
C PRO A 74 -1.73 -9.02 20.40
N ALA A 75 -1.47 -9.63 21.55
CA ALA A 75 -0.49 -10.70 21.68
C ALA A 75 -0.86 -11.92 20.82
N TYR A 76 -2.15 -12.15 20.62
CA TYR A 76 -2.69 -13.20 19.78
C TYR A 76 -3.64 -12.63 18.74
N ILE A 77 -3.45 -13.00 17.48
CA ILE A 77 -4.34 -12.69 16.35
C ILE A 77 -4.53 -13.99 15.55
N ASP A 78 -5.76 -14.32 15.25
CA ASP A 78 -6.07 -15.41 14.31
C ASP A 78 -5.81 -14.96 12.87
N TYR A 79 -4.53 -14.96 12.47
CA TYR A 79 -4.10 -14.50 11.14
C TYR A 79 -4.72 -15.34 10.02
N ARG A 80 -4.72 -16.68 10.17
CA ARG A 80 -5.27 -17.56 9.13
C ARG A 80 -6.77 -17.41 8.99
N GLY A 81 -7.51 -17.46 10.08
CA GLY A 81 -8.98 -17.40 10.02
C GLY A 81 -9.54 -16.02 9.71
N ARG A 82 -8.78 -14.93 9.96
CA ARG A 82 -9.28 -13.57 9.80
C ARG A 82 -8.66 -12.80 8.64
N LEU A 83 -7.43 -13.11 8.24
CA LEU A 83 -6.72 -12.30 7.24
C LEU A 83 -6.44 -13.06 5.94
N VAL A 84 -6.05 -14.34 6.01
CA VAL A 84 -5.76 -15.12 4.80
C VAL A 84 -6.99 -15.16 3.89
N ASP A 85 -6.81 -14.80 2.62
CA ASP A 85 -7.86 -14.69 1.58
C ASP A 85 -9.01 -13.71 1.88
N ARG A 86 -8.89 -12.91 2.94
CA ARG A 86 -9.94 -11.95 3.38
C ARG A 86 -9.47 -10.50 3.44
N TYR A 87 -8.20 -10.30 3.63
CA TYR A 87 -7.59 -8.98 3.70
C TYR A 87 -6.74 -8.72 2.47
N ILE A 88 -7.00 -7.63 1.77
CA ILE A 88 -6.20 -7.17 0.64
C ILE A 88 -5.50 -5.89 1.07
N PRO A 89 -4.20 -5.96 1.42
CA PRO A 89 -3.45 -4.76 1.82
C PRO A 89 -3.18 -3.85 0.64
N ASN A 90 -3.42 -2.55 0.82
CA ASN A 90 -3.17 -1.53 -0.20
C ASN A 90 -1.71 -1.45 -0.66
N LEU A 91 -0.78 -1.94 0.15
CA LEU A 91 0.65 -1.92 -0.16
C LEU A 91 1.00 -2.83 -1.33
N VAL A 92 0.41 -4.03 -1.39
CA VAL A 92 0.73 -5.06 -2.39
C VAL A 92 -0.46 -5.45 -3.29
N ALA A 93 -1.67 -4.99 -2.96
CA ALA A 93 -2.90 -5.20 -3.73
C ALA A 93 -3.15 -6.67 -4.13
N THR A 94 -2.83 -7.62 -3.24
CA THR A 94 -3.14 -9.04 -3.39
C THR A 94 -3.70 -9.58 -2.08
N PRO A 95 -4.49 -10.67 -2.08
CA PRO A 95 -4.96 -11.30 -0.85
C PRO A 95 -3.80 -11.61 0.10
N PHE A 96 -4.00 -11.38 1.39
CA PHE A 96 -3.01 -11.69 2.41
C PHE A 96 -2.80 -13.20 2.48
N GLU A 97 -1.55 -13.60 2.42
CA GLU A 97 -1.13 -14.99 2.54
C GLU A 97 0.04 -15.10 3.53
N MET A 98 0.18 -16.25 4.16
CA MET A 98 1.29 -16.57 5.05
C MET A 98 2.28 -17.46 4.32
N THR A 99 2.84 -16.95 3.21
CA THR A 99 3.72 -17.67 2.29
C THR A 99 5.01 -16.90 2.02
N LYS A 100 6.03 -17.61 1.56
CA LYS A 100 7.32 -17.01 1.16
C LYS A 100 7.14 -16.07 -0.03
N GLU A 101 6.28 -16.44 -0.95
CA GLU A 101 5.93 -15.69 -2.15
C GLU A 101 5.26 -14.36 -1.78
N PHE A 102 4.36 -14.37 -0.80
CA PHE A 102 3.71 -13.15 -0.33
C PHE A 102 4.72 -12.22 0.40
N ALA A 103 5.60 -12.78 1.22
CA ALA A 103 6.69 -12.00 1.83
C ALA A 103 7.61 -11.38 0.77
N ALA A 104 7.93 -12.10 -0.31
CA ALA A 104 8.72 -11.59 -1.42
C ALA A 104 8.01 -10.43 -2.15
N LYS A 105 6.69 -10.51 -2.36
CA LYS A 105 5.91 -9.40 -2.94
C LYS A 105 6.00 -8.11 -2.12
N ILE A 106 6.08 -8.21 -0.80
CA ILE A 106 6.29 -7.02 0.05
C ILE A 106 7.66 -6.41 -0.24
N LEU A 107 8.72 -7.22 -0.40
CA LEU A 107 10.06 -6.73 -0.73
C LEU A 107 10.17 -6.08 -2.12
N GLU A 108 9.34 -6.48 -3.08
CA GLU A 108 9.29 -5.85 -4.41
C GLU A 108 8.85 -4.38 -4.35
N VAL A 109 8.04 -4.02 -3.35
CA VAL A 109 7.47 -2.67 -3.24
C VAL A 109 8.11 -1.81 -2.16
N VAL A 110 8.67 -2.42 -1.10
CA VAL A 110 9.30 -1.69 0.01
C VAL A 110 10.58 -2.37 0.51
N PRO A 111 11.60 -1.60 0.90
CA PRO A 111 12.88 -2.16 1.38
C PRO A 111 12.76 -2.58 2.86
N SER A 112 11.99 -3.62 3.15
CA SER A 112 11.86 -4.16 4.50
C SER A 112 13.06 -5.04 4.87
N GLU A 113 13.97 -4.52 5.68
CA GLU A 113 15.11 -5.29 6.18
C GLU A 113 14.69 -6.48 7.05
N ARG A 114 13.55 -6.38 7.75
CA ARG A 114 13.03 -7.49 8.57
C ARG A 114 12.57 -8.67 7.70
N ILE A 115 11.79 -8.40 6.65
CA ILE A 115 11.37 -9.45 5.72
C ILE A 115 12.57 -10.00 4.96
N LYS A 116 13.47 -9.12 4.51
CA LYS A 116 14.68 -9.53 3.81
C LYS A 116 15.51 -10.51 4.66
N ALA A 117 15.77 -10.17 5.91
CA ALA A 117 16.54 -11.03 6.82
C ALA A 117 15.90 -12.42 7.02
N VAL A 118 14.57 -12.50 7.03
CA VAL A 118 13.85 -13.78 7.15
C VAL A 118 13.90 -14.57 5.84
N LEU A 119 13.85 -13.92 4.70
CA LEU A 119 13.88 -14.59 3.39
C LEU A 119 15.27 -15.05 2.96
N ASP A 120 16.31 -14.32 3.38
CA ASP A 120 17.70 -14.62 2.99
C ASP A 120 18.26 -15.90 3.67
N ASP A 121 17.69 -16.31 4.80
CA ASP A 121 18.13 -17.52 5.54
C ASP A 121 16.99 -18.55 5.61
N PRO A 122 17.13 -19.71 4.93
CA PRO A 122 16.11 -20.76 4.94
C PRO A 122 15.76 -21.26 6.35
N ALA A 123 16.73 -21.38 7.26
CA ALA A 123 16.46 -21.84 8.63
C ALA A 123 15.68 -20.81 9.44
N VAL A 124 15.95 -19.53 9.21
CA VAL A 124 15.15 -18.44 9.80
C VAL A 124 13.74 -18.46 9.24
N TRP A 125 13.60 -18.60 7.91
CA TRP A 125 12.29 -18.73 7.28
C TRP A 125 11.48 -19.88 7.90
N ASP A 126 12.05 -21.07 7.97
CA ASP A 126 11.37 -22.24 8.53
C ASP A 126 10.89 -21.99 9.97
N SER A 127 11.71 -21.31 10.80
CA SER A 127 11.33 -20.92 12.16
C SER A 127 10.16 -19.94 12.24
N TYR A 128 9.91 -19.17 11.17
CA TYR A 128 8.75 -18.29 11.06
C TYR A 128 7.55 -19.05 10.49
N ALA A 129 7.76 -19.90 9.48
CA ALA A 129 6.71 -20.66 8.80
C ALA A 129 6.03 -21.67 9.74
N ASP A 130 6.77 -22.21 10.70
CA ASP A 130 6.26 -23.13 11.73
C ASP A 130 5.45 -22.45 12.85
N ASP A 131 5.41 -21.10 12.89
CA ASP A 131 4.71 -20.33 13.91
C ASP A 131 3.84 -19.25 13.29
N ASP A 132 2.55 -19.50 13.21
CA ASP A 132 1.56 -18.59 12.64
C ASP A 132 1.53 -17.21 13.34
N GLN A 133 1.79 -17.16 14.66
CA GLN A 133 1.82 -15.88 15.37
C GLN A 133 3.06 -15.06 14.98
N LYS A 134 4.19 -15.71 14.84
CA LYS A 134 5.46 -15.10 14.48
C LYS A 134 5.44 -14.59 13.03
N LEU A 135 5.03 -15.45 12.08
CA LEU A 135 4.98 -15.09 10.67
C LEU A 135 3.87 -14.05 10.38
N GLY A 136 2.67 -14.30 10.87
CA GLY A 136 1.54 -13.39 10.67
C GLY A 136 1.79 -12.01 11.25
N ARG A 137 2.41 -11.92 12.45
CA ARG A 137 2.80 -10.67 13.06
C ARG A 137 3.84 -9.92 12.23
N LEU A 138 4.89 -10.60 11.78
CA LEU A 138 5.91 -10.01 10.90
C LEU A 138 5.26 -9.38 9.67
N LEU A 139 4.48 -10.17 8.93
CA LEU A 139 3.85 -9.73 7.68
C LEU A 139 2.89 -8.56 7.91
N LEU A 140 1.99 -8.67 8.89
CA LEU A 140 1.01 -7.62 9.19
C LEU A 140 1.68 -6.32 9.64
N THR A 141 2.66 -6.40 10.54
CA THR A 141 3.37 -5.21 11.03
C THR A 141 4.13 -4.51 9.91
N GLU A 142 4.81 -5.26 9.03
CA GLU A 142 5.50 -4.67 7.88
C GLU A 142 4.52 -4.05 6.88
N LEU A 143 3.43 -4.72 6.55
CA LEU A 143 2.39 -4.15 5.67
C LEU A 143 1.84 -2.82 6.22
N LEU A 144 1.46 -2.77 7.48
CA LEU A 144 0.88 -1.59 8.11
C LEU A 144 1.92 -0.46 8.28
N SER A 145 3.14 -0.80 8.71
CA SER A 145 4.18 0.20 8.95
C SER A 145 4.69 0.85 7.67
N TRP A 146 4.76 0.12 6.55
CA TRP A 146 5.16 0.68 5.27
C TRP A 146 4.03 1.38 4.53
N GLN A 147 2.77 1.00 4.77
CA GLN A 147 1.63 1.60 4.08
C GLN A 147 1.55 3.11 4.28
N PHE A 148 1.87 3.63 5.47
CA PHE A 148 1.79 5.06 5.75
C PHE A 148 2.82 5.88 4.96
N ALA A 149 3.89 5.25 4.47
CA ALA A 149 5.00 5.84 3.70
C ALA A 149 5.11 5.31 2.27
N SER A 150 4.04 4.68 1.75
CA SER A 150 4.00 4.06 0.42
C SER A 150 2.65 4.27 -0.24
N PRO A 151 2.59 4.36 -1.57
CA PRO A 151 1.35 4.63 -2.30
C PRO A 151 0.25 3.61 -2.05
N VAL A 152 -1.00 4.08 -2.03
CA VAL A 152 -2.20 3.24 -2.04
C VAL A 152 -2.45 2.72 -3.45
N ARG A 153 -2.48 1.41 -3.64
CA ARG A 153 -2.63 0.73 -4.94
C ARG A 153 -4.10 0.37 -5.24
N TRP A 154 -4.96 1.38 -5.23
CA TRP A 154 -6.39 1.14 -5.38
C TRP A 154 -6.79 0.69 -6.79
N ILE A 155 -6.06 1.11 -7.83
CA ILE A 155 -6.28 0.65 -9.21
C ILE A 155 -6.08 -0.86 -9.30
N GLU A 156 -4.96 -1.37 -8.76
CA GLU A 156 -4.65 -2.81 -8.76
C GLU A 156 -5.64 -3.59 -7.89
N THR A 157 -6.03 -3.03 -6.75
CA THR A 157 -7.04 -3.63 -5.87
C THR A 157 -8.39 -3.75 -6.58
N GLN A 158 -8.85 -2.71 -7.30
CA GLN A 158 -10.09 -2.76 -8.07
C GLN A 158 -9.99 -3.77 -9.23
N ALA A 159 -8.87 -3.79 -9.94
CA ALA A 159 -8.64 -4.76 -11.01
C ALA A 159 -8.69 -6.21 -10.48
N LEU A 160 -8.13 -6.46 -9.30
CA LEU A 160 -8.21 -7.76 -8.63
C LEU A 160 -9.66 -8.10 -8.23
N LEU A 161 -10.35 -7.18 -7.55
CA LEU A 161 -11.71 -7.42 -7.04
C LEU A 161 -12.70 -7.71 -8.16
N PHE A 162 -12.74 -6.84 -9.20
CA PHE A 162 -13.76 -6.87 -10.25
C PHE A 162 -13.31 -7.60 -11.51
N GLY A 163 -12.04 -8.00 -11.60
CA GLY A 163 -11.53 -8.81 -12.71
C GLY A 163 -12.19 -10.17 -12.76
N GLN A 164 -12.30 -10.72 -13.98
CA GLN A 164 -12.85 -12.07 -14.18
C GLN A 164 -11.95 -13.13 -13.56
N ARG A 165 -12.54 -14.17 -12.99
CA ARG A 165 -11.81 -15.26 -12.30
C ARG A 165 -10.86 -15.99 -13.24
N GLU A 166 -11.26 -16.18 -14.48
CA GLU A 166 -10.47 -16.81 -15.55
C GLU A 166 -9.22 -15.99 -15.92
N GLN A 167 -9.20 -14.71 -15.55
CA GLN A 167 -8.09 -13.78 -15.77
C GLN A 167 -7.31 -13.45 -14.49
N GLY A 168 -7.56 -14.20 -13.39
CA GLY A 168 -6.90 -14.02 -12.10
C GLY A 168 -7.55 -12.98 -11.18
N GLY A 169 -8.72 -12.45 -11.53
CA GLY A 169 -9.53 -11.61 -10.66
C GLY A 169 -10.38 -12.42 -9.68
N LEU A 170 -11.01 -11.74 -8.73
CA LEU A 170 -11.88 -12.38 -7.73
C LEU A 170 -13.35 -12.46 -8.18
N GLY A 171 -13.74 -11.75 -9.25
CA GLY A 171 -15.09 -11.75 -9.78
C GLY A 171 -16.13 -11.25 -8.78
N VAL A 172 -15.78 -10.18 -8.03
CA VAL A 172 -16.70 -9.55 -7.06
C VAL A 172 -17.81 -8.82 -7.83
N GLU A 173 -19.05 -9.16 -7.54
CA GLU A 173 -20.24 -8.58 -8.19
C GLU A 173 -20.88 -7.47 -7.36
N GLU A 174 -20.73 -7.53 -6.03
CA GLU A 174 -21.29 -6.54 -5.10
C GLU A 174 -20.19 -5.96 -4.20
N TYR A 175 -20.25 -4.66 -3.99
CA TYR A 175 -19.37 -3.93 -3.08
C TYR A 175 -20.23 -3.13 -2.10
N VAL A 176 -19.95 -3.28 -0.82
CA VAL A 176 -20.62 -2.53 0.25
C VAL A 176 -19.58 -1.70 0.97
N GLU A 177 -19.76 -0.39 0.95
CA GLU A 177 -18.98 0.56 1.74
C GLU A 177 -19.63 0.69 3.13
N VAL A 178 -18.85 0.54 4.19
CA VAL A 178 -19.26 0.58 5.59
C VAL A 178 -18.64 1.73 6.36
#